data_8cb7d02d36c801b29d4f20302101dea4
#
_entry.id   8cb7d02d36c801b29d4f20302101dea4
#
_cell.length_a   1.000
_cell.length_b   1.000
_cell.length_c   1.000
_cell.angle_alpha   90.00
_cell.angle_beta   90.00
_cell.angle_gamma   90.00
#
_symmetry.space_group_name_H-M   'P 1'
#
loop_
_entity.id
_entity.type
_entity.pdbx_description
1 polymer ?
#
loop_
_entity_poly.entity_id
_entity_poly.type
_entity_poly.pdbx_seq_one_letter_code
_entity_poly.pdbx_strand_id
1 'polypeptide(L)'
;IRDSMKAGKQFIDDLIEQGKFDSVATLHVDVYGSLSMTGHGHNTDIAIIMGLAGYLPHDVDIDLIPTFIEQVKQTKKLSIAQGKKMVNFDWDANMVFHNSFLSLHENGMTITALDADRNVLYRQTYYSIGGGFIVDEAHFGQEEENPVTVPYPYQHAEDILKHCQESGLMLSTVMMKNELELRDKKEVEAHLQNVWKTMKDCIEHGIKTEGVLPGPLKVARRAPSLYRLLEANSGRLAHDPMYVIDWVNMFALAVNEENAAGGRVVTAPTNGCLL
;
A
#
# COMPACT_ATOMS: atom_id res chain seq x y z
N ILE A 1 1.13 2.59 -4.11
CA ILE A 1 2.13 1.61 -3.63
C ILE A 1 1.48 0.28 -3.27
N ARG A 2 0.48 0.27 -2.37
CA ARG A 2 -0.15 -0.97 -1.89
C ARG A 2 -0.78 -1.78 -3.02
N ASP A 3 -1.52 -1.13 -3.90
CA ASP A 3 -2.26 -1.75 -5.00
C ASP A 3 -1.29 -2.33 -6.04
N SER A 4 -0.26 -1.57 -6.37
CA SER A 4 0.76 -1.97 -7.34
C SER A 4 1.54 -3.22 -6.88
N MET A 5 1.86 -3.30 -5.59
CA MET A 5 2.52 -4.49 -5.02
C MET A 5 1.58 -5.70 -5.05
N LYS A 6 0.30 -5.52 -4.72
CA LYS A 6 -0.69 -6.59 -4.83
C LYS A 6 -0.84 -7.10 -6.25
N ALA A 7 -0.90 -6.20 -7.24
CA ALA A 7 -0.99 -6.59 -8.65
C ALA A 7 0.21 -7.43 -9.09
N GLY A 8 1.43 -7.03 -8.72
CA GLY A 8 2.63 -7.83 -9.00
C GLY A 8 2.58 -9.21 -8.34
N LYS A 9 2.14 -9.28 -7.08
CA LYS A 9 2.00 -10.56 -6.37
C LYS A 9 0.93 -11.45 -7.00
N GLN A 10 -0.25 -10.90 -7.31
CA GLN A 10 -1.35 -11.63 -7.95
C GLN A 10 -0.91 -12.21 -9.30
N PHE A 11 -0.19 -11.42 -10.12
CA PHE A 11 0.31 -11.88 -11.40
C PHE A 11 1.23 -13.12 -11.28
N ILE A 12 2.08 -13.15 -10.27
CA ILE A 12 2.95 -14.31 -10.01
C ILE A 12 2.13 -15.52 -9.53
N ASP A 13 1.12 -15.31 -8.69
CA ASP A 13 0.24 -16.38 -8.22
C ASP A 13 -0.54 -16.98 -9.39
N ASP A 14 -1.09 -16.16 -10.28
CA ASP A 14 -1.80 -16.59 -11.49
C ASP A 14 -0.88 -17.41 -12.41
N LEU A 15 0.39 -17.01 -12.58
CA LEU A 15 1.38 -17.76 -13.36
C LEU A 15 1.66 -19.16 -12.77
N ILE A 16 1.73 -19.24 -11.45
CA ILE A 16 1.93 -20.51 -10.73
C ILE A 16 0.70 -21.40 -10.89
N GLU A 17 -0.49 -20.86 -10.69
CA GLU A 17 -1.76 -21.58 -10.78
C GLU A 17 -2.00 -22.13 -12.20
N GLN A 18 -1.65 -21.34 -13.23
CA GLN A 18 -1.74 -21.75 -14.63
C GLN A 18 -0.63 -22.72 -15.08
N GLY A 19 0.33 -23.06 -14.22
CA GLY A 19 1.46 -23.94 -14.57
C GLY A 19 2.44 -23.33 -15.57
N LYS A 20 2.44 -22.01 -15.75
CA LYS A 20 3.32 -21.29 -16.70
C LYS A 20 4.59 -20.74 -16.07
N PHE A 21 4.69 -20.76 -14.75
CA PHE A 21 5.76 -20.14 -13.98
C PHE A 21 7.15 -20.61 -14.40
N ASP A 22 7.35 -21.91 -14.61
CA ASP A 22 8.66 -22.47 -14.96
C ASP A 22 9.15 -22.08 -16.34
N SER A 23 8.26 -21.67 -17.24
CA SER A 23 8.58 -21.24 -18.60
C SER A 23 8.92 -19.75 -18.70
N VAL A 24 8.69 -18.96 -17.66
CA VAL A 24 8.95 -17.51 -17.69
C VAL A 24 10.45 -17.24 -17.80
N ALA A 25 10.86 -16.50 -18.82
CA ALA A 25 12.25 -16.07 -19.02
C ALA A 25 12.42 -14.55 -18.76
N THR A 26 11.40 -13.75 -19.09
CA THR A 26 11.44 -12.27 -18.97
C THR A 26 10.09 -11.76 -18.51
N LEU A 27 10.11 -10.72 -17.69
CA LEU A 27 8.92 -9.93 -17.31
C LEU A 27 8.99 -8.54 -17.92
N HIS A 28 7.84 -7.99 -18.29
CA HIS A 28 7.68 -6.63 -18.78
C HIS A 28 6.48 -5.98 -18.08
N VAL A 29 6.62 -4.72 -17.70
CA VAL A 29 5.62 -3.95 -16.96
C VAL A 29 5.38 -2.63 -17.67
N ASP A 30 4.13 -2.36 -17.98
CA ASP A 30 3.64 -1.11 -18.53
C ASP A 30 2.73 -0.43 -17.50
N VAL A 31 3.04 0.81 -17.14
CA VAL A 31 2.27 1.62 -16.18
C VAL A 31 1.63 2.78 -16.91
N TYR A 32 0.35 3.05 -16.64
CA TYR A 32 -0.47 4.02 -17.39
C TYR A 32 -1.12 5.07 -16.50
N GLY A 33 -1.49 6.19 -17.11
CA GLY A 33 -2.34 7.24 -16.55
C GLY A 33 -1.81 7.87 -15.27
N SER A 34 -2.68 8.10 -14.30
CA SER A 34 -2.30 8.74 -13.04
C SER A 34 -1.26 7.93 -12.26
N LEU A 35 -1.33 6.59 -12.35
CA LEU A 35 -0.36 5.69 -11.74
C LEU A 35 1.05 5.89 -12.33
N SER A 36 1.14 6.19 -13.63
CA SER A 36 2.39 6.53 -14.31
C SER A 36 2.88 7.95 -13.96
N MET A 37 1.99 8.94 -14.03
CA MET A 37 2.35 10.35 -13.82
C MET A 37 2.91 10.63 -12.43
N THR A 38 2.40 9.94 -11.40
CA THR A 38 2.83 10.07 -10.01
C THR A 38 3.78 8.96 -9.56
N GLY A 39 3.97 7.94 -10.40
CA GLY A 39 4.59 6.67 -10.06
C GLY A 39 6.01 6.78 -9.52
N HIS A 40 6.87 7.56 -10.17
CA HIS A 40 8.25 7.75 -9.71
C HIS A 40 8.32 8.46 -8.35
N GLY A 41 7.42 9.41 -8.09
CA GLY A 41 7.35 10.12 -6.80
C GLY A 41 6.81 9.27 -5.65
N HIS A 42 6.05 8.22 -5.98
CA HIS A 42 5.41 7.34 -5.01
C HIS A 42 6.00 5.92 -4.98
N ASN A 43 7.17 5.68 -5.59
CA ASN A 43 7.82 4.37 -5.64
C ASN A 43 6.91 3.24 -6.19
N THR A 44 6.09 3.56 -7.20
CA THR A 44 5.18 2.59 -7.82
C THR A 44 5.95 1.46 -8.50
N ASP A 45 7.05 1.79 -9.16
CA ASP A 45 8.01 0.85 -9.77
C ASP A 45 8.56 -0.13 -8.73
N ILE A 46 9.06 0.37 -7.61
CA ILE A 46 9.56 -0.44 -6.50
C ILE A 46 8.47 -1.37 -5.97
N ALA A 47 7.25 -0.86 -5.79
CA ALA A 47 6.14 -1.65 -5.29
C ALA A 47 5.78 -2.80 -6.23
N ILE A 48 5.74 -2.57 -7.55
CA ILE A 48 5.47 -3.62 -8.53
C ILE A 48 6.55 -4.70 -8.47
N ILE A 49 7.82 -4.30 -8.44
CA ILE A 49 8.95 -5.23 -8.35
C ILE A 49 8.90 -6.07 -7.09
N MET A 50 8.61 -5.47 -5.93
CA MET A 50 8.47 -6.22 -4.69
C MET A 50 7.28 -7.19 -4.73
N GLY A 51 6.17 -6.81 -5.38
CA GLY A 51 5.05 -7.70 -5.65
C GLY A 51 5.44 -8.88 -6.54
N LEU A 52 6.14 -8.64 -7.65
CA LEU A 52 6.67 -9.70 -8.53
C LEU A 52 7.69 -10.58 -7.79
N ALA A 53 8.45 -10.02 -6.86
CA ALA A 53 9.32 -10.80 -5.98
C ALA A 53 8.53 -11.71 -5.01
N GLY A 54 7.22 -11.53 -4.88
CA GLY A 54 6.31 -12.37 -4.09
C GLY A 54 5.96 -11.82 -2.72
N TYR A 55 6.21 -10.54 -2.47
CA TYR A 55 5.91 -9.88 -1.20
C TYR A 55 4.60 -9.09 -1.24
N LEU A 56 4.00 -8.93 -0.06
CA LEU A 56 2.85 -8.07 0.17
C LEU A 56 3.24 -6.90 1.10
N PRO A 57 2.48 -5.79 1.10
CA PRO A 57 2.82 -4.61 1.90
C PRO A 57 2.92 -4.86 3.41
N HIS A 58 2.26 -5.91 3.92
CA HIS A 58 2.24 -6.21 5.35
C HIS A 58 3.36 -7.17 5.79
N ASP A 59 4.00 -7.88 4.85
CA ASP A 59 5.03 -8.90 5.16
C ASP A 59 6.43 -8.53 4.65
N VAL A 60 6.54 -7.59 3.70
CA VAL A 60 7.84 -7.19 3.15
C VAL A 60 8.75 -6.59 4.23
N ASP A 61 10.01 -7.03 4.27
CA ASP A 61 11.03 -6.37 5.07
C ASP A 61 11.49 -5.09 4.36
N ILE A 62 11.17 -3.95 4.98
CA ILE A 62 11.42 -2.62 4.41
C ILE A 62 12.92 -2.35 4.25
N ASP A 63 13.74 -2.83 5.17
CA ASP A 63 15.18 -2.58 5.19
C ASP A 63 15.92 -3.32 4.05
N LEU A 64 15.33 -4.40 3.55
CA LEU A 64 15.85 -5.14 2.40
C LEU A 64 15.52 -4.53 1.05
N ILE A 65 14.49 -3.67 0.96
CA ILE A 65 14.01 -3.12 -0.33
C ILE A 65 15.13 -2.38 -1.09
N PRO A 66 15.89 -1.44 -0.49
CA PRO A 66 16.90 -0.69 -1.23
C PRO A 66 17.97 -1.60 -1.86
N THR A 67 18.48 -2.55 -1.09
CA THR A 67 19.51 -3.50 -1.54
C THR A 67 18.97 -4.42 -2.64
N PHE A 68 17.73 -4.91 -2.51
CA PHE A 68 17.08 -5.74 -3.51
C PHE A 68 16.91 -5.01 -4.84
N ILE A 69 16.42 -3.76 -4.80
CA ILE A 69 16.22 -2.94 -6.00
C ILE A 69 17.56 -2.61 -6.68
N GLU A 70 18.59 -2.28 -5.91
CA GLU A 70 19.92 -2.04 -6.44
C GLU A 70 20.46 -3.29 -7.15
N GLN A 71 20.32 -4.46 -6.54
CA GLN A 71 20.70 -5.75 -7.14
C GLN A 71 19.97 -5.99 -8.46
N VAL A 72 18.65 -5.74 -8.54
CA VAL A 72 17.89 -5.89 -9.80
C VAL A 72 18.45 -4.98 -10.89
N LYS A 73 18.72 -3.70 -10.57
CA LYS A 73 19.27 -2.73 -11.52
C LYS A 73 20.65 -3.11 -12.02
N GLN A 74 21.52 -3.59 -11.14
CA GLN A 74 22.89 -3.97 -11.49
C GLN A 74 22.96 -5.27 -12.30
N THR A 75 22.20 -6.28 -11.91
CA THR A 75 22.26 -7.61 -12.52
C THR A 75 21.34 -7.77 -13.73
N LYS A 76 20.38 -6.86 -13.91
CA LYS A 76 19.29 -6.96 -14.90
C LYS A 76 18.49 -8.26 -14.76
N LYS A 77 18.39 -8.76 -13.54
CA LYS A 77 17.64 -9.96 -13.18
C LYS A 77 16.78 -9.71 -11.98
N LEU A 78 15.58 -10.27 -12.01
CA LEU A 78 14.61 -10.21 -10.92
C LEU A 78 14.40 -11.61 -10.34
N SER A 79 14.55 -11.71 -9.04
CA SER A 79 14.18 -12.90 -8.27
C SER A 79 12.68 -12.84 -8.00
N ILE A 80 11.90 -13.78 -8.52
CA ILE A 80 10.44 -13.84 -8.39
C ILE A 80 9.99 -14.94 -7.43
N ALA A 81 8.75 -14.81 -6.92
CA ALA A 81 8.14 -15.77 -6.00
C ALA A 81 9.04 -16.13 -4.80
N GLN A 82 9.56 -15.11 -4.10
CA GLN A 82 10.44 -15.27 -2.93
C GLN A 82 11.67 -16.17 -3.19
N GLY A 83 12.32 -15.92 -4.32
CA GLY A 83 13.58 -16.62 -4.66
C GLY A 83 13.41 -17.93 -5.43
N LYS A 84 12.19 -18.34 -5.75
CA LYS A 84 11.95 -19.60 -6.46
C LYS A 84 12.51 -19.62 -7.88
N LYS A 85 12.57 -18.46 -8.54
CA LYS A 85 13.07 -18.34 -9.89
C LYS A 85 13.72 -16.98 -10.15
N MET A 86 14.76 -16.99 -11.01
CA MET A 86 15.40 -15.79 -11.52
C MET A 86 14.99 -15.59 -12.98
N VAL A 87 14.51 -14.37 -13.32
CA VAL A 87 14.10 -13.98 -14.67
C VAL A 87 14.87 -12.75 -15.13
N ASN A 88 14.92 -12.51 -16.43
CA ASN A 88 15.51 -11.30 -16.98
C ASN A 88 14.58 -10.10 -16.73
N PHE A 89 15.14 -9.02 -16.23
CA PHE A 89 14.44 -7.78 -16.01
C PHE A 89 15.40 -6.60 -16.08
N ASP A 90 15.49 -5.99 -17.23
CA ASP A 90 16.21 -4.72 -17.39
C ASP A 90 15.28 -3.58 -16.98
N TRP A 91 15.65 -2.87 -15.90
CA TRP A 91 14.81 -1.82 -15.33
C TRP A 91 14.39 -0.77 -16.35
N ASP A 92 15.31 -0.31 -17.19
CA ASP A 92 15.08 0.75 -18.16
C ASP A 92 14.29 0.28 -19.40
N ALA A 93 14.37 -1.01 -19.73
CA ALA A 93 13.70 -1.58 -20.89
C ALA A 93 12.39 -2.30 -20.57
N ASN A 94 12.27 -2.86 -19.36
CA ASN A 94 11.13 -3.70 -18.97
C ASN A 94 10.16 -3.03 -17.99
N MET A 95 10.46 -1.82 -17.48
CA MET A 95 9.56 -0.99 -16.68
C MET A 95 9.26 0.28 -17.45
N VAL A 96 8.10 0.37 -18.09
CA VAL A 96 7.75 1.47 -18.99
C VAL A 96 6.58 2.28 -18.39
N PHE A 97 6.81 3.58 -18.27
CA PHE A 97 5.80 4.55 -17.82
C PHE A 97 5.22 5.31 -19.00
N HIS A 98 3.94 5.08 -19.29
CA HIS A 98 3.23 5.69 -20.41
C HIS A 98 2.51 6.96 -20.00
N ASN A 99 2.46 7.96 -20.88
CA ASN A 99 1.67 9.19 -20.69
C ASN A 99 0.21 9.03 -21.17
N SER A 100 -0.18 7.83 -21.60
CA SER A 100 -1.52 7.50 -22.05
C SER A 100 -2.36 6.86 -20.96
N PHE A 101 -3.67 6.89 -21.12
CA PHE A 101 -4.63 6.25 -20.23
C PHE A 101 -5.17 4.97 -20.88
N LEU A 102 -5.50 3.98 -20.06
CA LEU A 102 -6.27 2.84 -20.48
C LEU A 102 -7.77 3.20 -20.52
N SER A 103 -8.54 2.46 -21.32
CA SER A 103 -9.94 2.81 -21.59
C SER A 103 -10.90 2.62 -20.40
N LEU A 104 -10.62 1.69 -19.50
CA LEU A 104 -11.53 1.36 -18.40
C LEU A 104 -11.31 2.20 -17.16
N HIS A 105 -10.06 2.53 -16.84
CA HIS A 105 -9.74 3.32 -15.65
C HIS A 105 -8.39 4.04 -15.80
N GLU A 106 -8.27 5.20 -15.15
CA GLU A 106 -7.07 6.04 -15.22
C GLU A 106 -5.84 5.47 -14.51
N ASN A 107 -6.03 4.55 -13.55
CA ASN A 107 -4.95 3.93 -12.77
C ASN A 107 -4.75 2.49 -13.23
N GLY A 108 -4.04 2.29 -14.31
CA GLY A 108 -3.83 0.96 -14.87
C GLY A 108 -2.36 0.55 -14.98
N MET A 109 -2.13 -0.75 -14.93
CA MET A 109 -0.84 -1.37 -15.25
C MET A 109 -1.05 -2.70 -15.95
N THR A 110 -0.17 -3.00 -16.91
CA THR A 110 -0.15 -4.29 -17.60
C THR A 110 1.16 -5.00 -17.31
N ILE A 111 1.07 -6.26 -16.92
CA ILE A 111 2.25 -7.10 -16.68
C ILE A 111 2.23 -8.23 -17.71
N THR A 112 3.38 -8.49 -18.33
CA THR A 112 3.54 -9.50 -19.37
C THR A 112 4.69 -10.42 -19.03
N ALA A 113 4.44 -11.72 -19.04
CA ALA A 113 5.45 -12.78 -18.93
C ALA A 113 5.77 -13.35 -20.31
N LEU A 114 7.06 -13.43 -20.62
CA LEU A 114 7.59 -13.95 -21.89
C LEU A 114 8.44 -15.19 -21.64
N ASP A 115 8.40 -16.13 -22.59
CA ASP A 115 9.32 -17.28 -22.63
C ASP A 115 10.71 -16.90 -23.17
N ALA A 116 11.58 -17.89 -23.33
CA ALA A 116 12.94 -17.71 -23.85
C ALA A 116 12.96 -17.23 -25.32
N ASP A 117 11.93 -17.55 -26.07
CA ASP A 117 11.77 -17.17 -27.49
C ASP A 117 11.00 -15.85 -27.66
N ARG A 118 10.70 -15.17 -26.54
CA ARG A 118 9.92 -13.93 -26.44
C ARG A 118 8.43 -14.06 -26.82
N ASN A 119 7.88 -15.27 -26.79
CA ASN A 119 6.44 -15.44 -26.92
C ASN A 119 5.75 -15.06 -25.61
N VAL A 120 4.55 -14.48 -25.71
CA VAL A 120 3.74 -14.12 -24.54
C VAL A 120 3.15 -15.39 -23.92
N LEU A 121 3.56 -15.70 -22.69
CA LEU A 121 3.01 -16.78 -21.88
C LEU A 121 1.73 -16.36 -21.15
N TYR A 122 1.76 -15.17 -20.57
CA TYR A 122 0.66 -14.60 -19.82
C TYR A 122 0.76 -13.07 -19.84
N ARG A 123 -0.37 -12.43 -19.97
CA ARG A 123 -0.49 -10.97 -19.93
C ARG A 123 -1.77 -10.62 -19.19
N GLN A 124 -1.67 -9.72 -18.21
CA GLN A 124 -2.81 -9.27 -17.44
C GLN A 124 -2.73 -7.78 -17.17
N THR A 125 -3.87 -7.12 -17.30
CA THR A 125 -4.04 -5.71 -16.94
C THR A 125 -4.77 -5.63 -15.61
N TYR A 126 -4.23 -4.81 -14.70
CA TYR A 126 -4.80 -4.53 -13.39
C TYR A 126 -5.11 -3.05 -13.28
N TYR A 127 -6.23 -2.74 -12.63
CA TYR A 127 -6.66 -1.40 -12.31
C TYR A 127 -6.66 -1.19 -10.80
N SER A 128 -6.07 -0.08 -10.34
CA SER A 128 -6.17 0.37 -8.95
C SER A 128 -7.42 1.22 -8.79
N ILE A 129 -8.41 0.70 -8.08
CA ILE A 129 -9.70 1.37 -7.87
C ILE A 129 -9.78 2.12 -6.54
N GLY A 130 -8.64 2.28 -5.87
CA GLY A 130 -8.55 2.93 -4.57
C GLY A 130 -8.65 1.96 -3.40
N GLY A 131 -8.39 2.45 -2.19
CA GLY A 131 -8.50 1.67 -0.95
C GLY A 131 -7.57 0.47 -0.80
N GLY A 132 -6.64 0.28 -1.70
CA GLY A 132 -5.79 -0.91 -1.75
C GLY A 132 -6.43 -2.08 -2.50
N PHE A 133 -7.45 -1.80 -3.29
CA PHE A 133 -8.13 -2.78 -4.13
C PHE A 133 -7.61 -2.72 -5.57
N ILE A 134 -7.41 -3.90 -6.12
CA ILE A 134 -7.10 -4.09 -7.53
C ILE A 134 -8.19 -4.92 -8.18
N VAL A 135 -8.48 -4.63 -9.42
CA VAL A 135 -9.39 -5.40 -10.26
C VAL A 135 -8.69 -5.65 -11.58
N ASP A 136 -8.79 -6.86 -12.09
CA ASP A 136 -8.31 -7.17 -13.42
C ASP A 136 -9.31 -6.72 -14.51
N GLU A 137 -8.87 -6.74 -15.76
CA GLU A 137 -9.68 -6.29 -16.89
C GLU A 137 -10.96 -7.11 -17.06
N ALA A 138 -10.92 -8.41 -16.76
CA ALA A 138 -12.07 -9.31 -16.93
C ALA A 138 -13.16 -9.09 -15.87
N HIS A 139 -12.79 -8.68 -14.67
CA HIS A 139 -13.71 -8.47 -13.55
C HIS A 139 -14.04 -6.99 -13.31
N PHE A 140 -13.56 -6.09 -14.17
CA PHE A 140 -13.80 -4.66 -14.01
C PHE A 140 -15.30 -4.32 -14.19
N GLY A 141 -15.88 -3.66 -13.17
CA GLY A 141 -17.28 -3.28 -13.17
C GLY A 141 -18.28 -4.43 -12.87
N GLN A 142 -17.78 -5.61 -12.51
CA GLN A 142 -18.65 -6.68 -12.03
C GLN A 142 -18.97 -6.45 -10.55
N GLU A 143 -20.25 -6.51 -10.20
CA GLU A 143 -20.69 -6.56 -8.81
C GLU A 143 -20.48 -7.98 -8.26
N GLU A 144 -20.19 -8.10 -6.96
CA GLU A 144 -20.15 -9.41 -6.31
C GLU A 144 -21.50 -10.12 -6.47
N GLU A 145 -21.49 -11.32 -7.02
CA GLU A 145 -22.71 -12.09 -7.31
C GLU A 145 -23.57 -12.40 -6.08
N ASN A 146 -22.98 -12.37 -4.87
CA ASN A 146 -23.67 -12.57 -3.60
C ASN A 146 -23.12 -11.64 -2.52
N PRO A 147 -23.60 -10.39 -2.44
CA PRO A 147 -23.18 -9.50 -1.36
C PRO A 147 -23.62 -10.08 -0.01
N VAL A 148 -22.68 -10.21 0.92
CA VAL A 148 -23.01 -10.65 2.28
C VAL A 148 -23.97 -9.64 2.90
N THR A 149 -25.11 -10.11 3.39
CA THR A 149 -26.08 -9.26 4.06
C THR A 149 -25.58 -8.93 5.45
N VAL A 150 -25.31 -7.64 5.70
CA VAL A 150 -24.89 -7.14 7.01
C VAL A 150 -26.08 -6.56 7.78
N PRO A 151 -26.06 -6.56 9.13
CA PRO A 151 -27.17 -6.06 9.95
C PRO A 151 -27.48 -4.57 9.74
N TYR A 152 -26.47 -3.78 9.38
CA TYR A 152 -26.56 -2.32 9.21
C TYR A 152 -25.97 -1.91 7.86
N PRO A 153 -26.67 -2.22 6.74
CA PRO A 153 -26.19 -1.87 5.42
C PRO A 153 -26.19 -0.34 5.23
N TYR A 154 -25.20 0.20 4.55
CA TYR A 154 -25.08 1.64 4.28
C TYR A 154 -24.41 1.90 2.94
N GLN A 155 -24.84 2.97 2.28
CA GLN A 155 -24.20 3.52 1.09
C GLN A 155 -23.66 4.95 1.35
N HIS A 156 -24.30 5.67 2.28
CA HIS A 156 -23.96 7.04 2.62
C HIS A 156 -23.80 7.20 4.14
N ALA A 157 -23.12 8.25 4.56
CA ALA A 157 -22.94 8.57 5.98
C ALA A 157 -24.28 8.77 6.73
N GLU A 158 -25.31 9.26 6.02
CA GLU A 158 -26.67 9.44 6.58
C GLU A 158 -27.29 8.10 7.01
N ASP A 159 -27.06 7.02 6.27
CA ASP A 159 -27.57 5.68 6.64
C ASP A 159 -26.94 5.24 7.97
N ILE A 160 -25.65 5.47 8.15
CA ILE A 160 -24.92 5.14 9.38
C ILE A 160 -25.48 5.93 10.56
N LEU A 161 -25.70 7.24 10.39
CA LEU A 161 -26.29 8.09 11.42
C LEU A 161 -27.69 7.62 11.80
N LYS A 162 -28.50 7.26 10.81
CA LYS A 162 -29.84 6.71 11.02
C LYS A 162 -29.79 5.40 11.82
N HIS A 163 -28.91 4.47 11.44
CA HIS A 163 -28.73 3.22 12.19
C HIS A 163 -28.31 3.46 13.64
N CYS A 164 -27.41 4.41 13.88
CA CYS A 164 -27.00 4.79 15.24
C CYS A 164 -28.18 5.38 16.05
N GLN A 165 -28.98 6.26 15.44
CA GLN A 165 -30.13 6.90 16.10
C GLN A 165 -31.24 5.91 16.42
N GLU A 166 -31.60 5.04 15.46
CA GLU A 166 -32.69 4.06 15.61
C GLU A 166 -32.33 2.93 16.60
N SER A 167 -31.06 2.49 16.59
CA SER A 167 -30.62 1.39 17.46
C SER A 167 -30.11 1.84 18.83
N GLY A 168 -29.79 3.13 19.01
CA GLY A 168 -29.11 3.65 20.20
C GLY A 168 -27.65 3.19 20.34
N LEU A 169 -27.08 2.62 19.30
CA LEU A 169 -25.70 2.12 19.30
C LEU A 169 -24.72 3.20 18.86
N MET A 170 -23.49 3.10 19.38
CA MET A 170 -22.38 3.91 18.87
C MET A 170 -21.95 3.43 17.48
N LEU A 171 -21.40 4.31 16.68
CA LEU A 171 -20.85 4.03 15.35
C LEU A 171 -19.91 2.82 15.35
N SER A 172 -18.98 2.77 16.30
CA SER A 172 -18.05 1.64 16.44
C SER A 172 -18.75 0.30 16.67
N THR A 173 -19.87 0.29 17.39
CA THR A 173 -20.66 -0.91 17.64
C THR A 173 -21.42 -1.34 16.39
N VAL A 174 -21.98 -0.40 15.62
CA VAL A 174 -22.63 -0.65 14.34
C VAL A 174 -21.65 -1.29 13.37
N MET A 175 -20.45 -0.68 13.21
CA MET A 175 -19.41 -1.22 12.34
C MET A 175 -18.91 -2.61 12.80
N MET A 176 -18.68 -2.79 14.10
CA MET A 176 -18.27 -4.09 14.63
C MET A 176 -19.30 -5.19 14.37
N LYS A 177 -20.59 -4.89 14.45
CA LYS A 177 -21.64 -5.87 14.13
C LYS A 177 -21.63 -6.28 12.66
N ASN A 178 -21.40 -5.32 11.75
CA ASN A 178 -21.23 -5.63 10.33
C ASN A 178 -19.99 -6.51 10.08
N GLU A 179 -18.86 -6.18 10.68
CA GLU A 179 -17.63 -6.97 10.54
C GLU A 179 -17.76 -8.41 11.05
N LEU A 180 -18.53 -8.61 12.14
CA LEU A 180 -18.75 -9.94 12.73
C LEU A 180 -19.66 -10.86 11.88
N GLU A 181 -20.40 -10.33 10.92
CA GLU A 181 -21.09 -11.15 9.91
C GLU A 181 -20.14 -11.63 8.79
N LEU A 182 -19.05 -10.87 8.58
CA LEU A 182 -18.09 -11.17 7.52
C LEU A 182 -16.94 -12.08 8.00
N ARG A 183 -16.61 -12.01 9.29
CA ARG A 183 -15.41 -12.65 9.87
C ARG A 183 -15.64 -13.05 11.32
N ASP A 184 -14.89 -14.05 11.77
CA ASP A 184 -14.84 -14.43 13.18
C ASP A 184 -14.33 -13.31 14.07
N LYS A 185 -14.92 -13.20 15.27
CA LYS A 185 -14.52 -12.18 16.27
C LYS A 185 -13.02 -12.18 16.57
N LYS A 186 -12.40 -13.35 16.68
CA LYS A 186 -10.97 -13.49 16.94
C LYS A 186 -10.13 -12.93 15.79
N GLU A 187 -10.57 -13.13 14.57
CA GLU A 187 -9.90 -12.60 13.39
C GLU A 187 -9.99 -11.08 13.35
N VAL A 188 -11.16 -10.50 13.60
CA VAL A 188 -11.36 -9.06 13.66
C VAL A 188 -10.49 -8.43 14.75
N GLU A 189 -10.51 -8.99 15.97
CA GLU A 189 -9.70 -8.50 17.08
C GLU A 189 -8.19 -8.59 16.79
N ALA A 190 -7.73 -9.70 16.22
CA ALA A 190 -6.33 -9.87 15.84
C ALA A 190 -5.91 -8.87 14.76
N HIS A 191 -6.77 -8.62 13.77
CA HIS A 191 -6.54 -7.60 12.75
C HIS A 191 -6.41 -6.19 13.36
N LEU A 192 -7.34 -5.79 14.22
CA LEU A 192 -7.31 -4.48 14.89
C LEU A 192 -6.07 -4.31 15.77
N GLN A 193 -5.67 -5.37 16.49
CA GLN A 193 -4.45 -5.35 17.30
C GLN A 193 -3.19 -5.18 16.43
N ASN A 194 -3.13 -5.87 15.28
CA ASN A 194 -2.01 -5.74 14.35
C ASN A 194 -1.95 -4.34 13.72
N VAL A 195 -3.10 -3.78 13.34
CA VAL A 195 -3.19 -2.39 12.84
C VAL A 195 -2.68 -1.42 13.89
N TRP A 196 -3.15 -1.52 15.13
CA TRP A 196 -2.72 -0.66 16.24
C TRP A 196 -1.22 -0.80 16.54
N LYS A 197 -0.72 -2.02 16.55
CA LYS A 197 0.72 -2.27 16.72
C LYS A 197 1.52 -1.59 15.62
N THR A 198 1.13 -1.76 14.37
CA THR A 198 1.81 -1.14 13.22
C THR A 198 1.80 0.39 13.29
N MET A 199 0.69 0.99 13.74
CA MET A 199 0.61 2.45 13.97
C MET A 199 1.59 2.91 15.04
N LYS A 200 1.66 2.20 16.17
CA LYS A 200 2.63 2.53 17.24
C LYS A 200 4.07 2.38 16.77
N ASP A 201 4.39 1.26 16.13
CA ASP A 201 5.73 1.00 15.64
C ASP A 201 6.17 2.09 14.64
N CYS A 202 5.28 2.54 13.76
CA CYS A 202 5.53 3.64 12.82
C CYS A 202 5.84 4.95 13.56
N ILE A 203 5.05 5.33 14.55
CA ILE A 203 5.28 6.53 15.35
C ILE A 203 6.60 6.44 16.11
N GLU A 204 6.84 5.32 16.79
CA GLU A 204 8.07 5.10 17.57
C GLU A 204 9.33 5.16 16.69
N HIS A 205 9.26 4.61 15.48
CA HIS A 205 10.36 4.71 14.53
C HIS A 205 10.55 6.14 14.05
N GLY A 206 9.48 6.86 13.71
CA GLY A 206 9.53 8.24 13.23
C GLY A 206 10.10 9.23 14.25
N ILE A 207 9.79 9.08 15.55
CA ILE A 207 10.33 9.94 16.61
C ILE A 207 11.78 9.64 16.97
N LYS A 208 12.31 8.48 16.57
CA LYS A 208 13.71 8.07 16.82
C LYS A 208 14.62 8.27 15.63
N THR A 209 14.10 8.26 14.41
CA THR A 209 14.90 8.28 13.18
C THR A 209 15.20 9.70 12.74
N GLU A 210 16.48 10.06 12.80
CA GLU A 210 17.00 11.34 12.32
C GLU A 210 17.47 11.22 10.87
N GLY A 211 17.84 12.36 10.28
CA GLY A 211 18.43 12.44 8.96
C GLY A 211 17.61 13.20 7.93
N VAL A 212 17.77 12.83 6.67
CA VAL A 212 17.16 13.51 5.51
C VAL A 212 16.25 12.56 4.78
N LEU A 213 15.05 13.03 4.44
CA LEU A 213 14.10 12.26 3.66
C LEU A 213 14.63 12.02 2.23
N PRO A 214 14.34 10.88 1.62
CA PRO A 214 14.69 10.62 0.24
C PRO A 214 14.05 11.64 -0.71
N GLY A 215 14.69 11.85 -1.85
CA GLY A 215 14.22 12.76 -2.89
C GLY A 215 15.12 13.98 -3.11
N PRO A 216 14.84 14.77 -4.15
CA PRO A 216 15.73 15.87 -4.58
C PRO A 216 15.73 17.06 -3.62
N LEU A 217 14.68 17.24 -2.82
CA LEU A 217 14.53 18.41 -1.93
C LEU A 217 15.33 18.31 -0.66
N LYS A 218 15.90 17.14 -0.31
CA LYS A 218 16.74 16.91 0.88
C LYS A 218 16.12 17.46 2.17
N VAL A 219 14.84 17.17 2.41
CA VAL A 219 14.10 17.65 3.58
C VAL A 219 14.59 16.93 4.83
N ALA A 220 15.03 17.69 5.83
CA ALA A 220 15.44 17.13 7.11
C ALA A 220 14.22 16.63 7.91
N ARG A 221 14.37 15.50 8.59
CA ARG A 221 13.37 14.98 9.53
C ARG A 221 13.28 15.93 10.75
N ARG A 222 12.07 16.23 11.18
CA ARG A 222 11.79 17.19 12.26
C ARG A 222 11.17 16.55 13.49
N ALA A 223 10.46 15.43 13.31
CA ALA A 223 9.76 14.74 14.40
C ALA A 223 10.67 14.42 15.60
N PRO A 224 11.91 13.90 15.45
CA PRO A 224 12.77 13.59 16.58
C PRO A 224 13.15 14.82 17.42
N SER A 225 13.47 15.93 16.77
CA SER A 225 13.85 17.17 17.47
C SER A 225 12.65 17.80 18.18
N LEU A 226 11.47 17.79 17.55
CA LEU A 226 10.24 18.28 18.15
C LEU A 226 9.81 17.42 19.34
N TYR A 227 9.92 16.10 19.24
CA TYR A 227 9.63 15.18 20.34
C TYR A 227 10.49 15.50 21.58
N ARG A 228 11.81 15.62 21.41
CA ARG A 228 12.74 15.98 22.49
C ARG A 228 12.41 17.34 23.13
N LEU A 229 12.02 18.32 22.29
CA LEU A 229 11.61 19.65 22.78
C LEU A 229 10.35 19.56 23.65
N LEU A 230 9.34 18.83 23.21
CA LEU A 230 8.09 18.65 23.95
C LEU A 230 8.30 17.89 25.25
N GLU A 231 9.08 16.81 25.24
CA GLU A 231 9.42 16.08 26.47
C GLU A 231 10.16 16.96 27.49
N ALA A 232 11.17 17.69 27.03
CA ALA A 232 11.95 18.59 27.91
C ALA A 232 11.10 19.70 28.54
N ASN A 233 10.01 20.11 27.89
CA ASN A 233 9.14 21.19 28.33
C ASN A 233 7.81 20.69 28.95
N SER A 234 7.61 19.40 29.13
CA SER A 234 6.37 18.81 29.57
C SER A 234 5.81 19.39 30.89
N GLY A 235 6.70 19.72 31.84
CA GLY A 235 6.31 20.35 33.09
C GLY A 235 6.02 21.85 33.00
N ARG A 236 6.58 22.57 32.01
CA ARG A 236 6.41 24.03 31.86
C ARG A 236 5.20 24.41 31.03
N LEU A 237 4.90 23.59 29.99
CA LEU A 237 3.86 23.86 29.01
C LEU A 237 2.54 23.14 29.32
N ALA A 238 2.45 22.41 30.42
CA ALA A 238 1.25 21.67 30.81
C ALA A 238 -0.03 22.56 30.98
N HIS A 239 0.15 23.86 31.13
CA HIS A 239 -0.96 24.82 31.23
C HIS A 239 -1.20 25.61 29.94
N ASP A 240 -0.42 25.38 28.87
CA ASP A 240 -0.63 26.01 27.58
C ASP A 240 -1.64 25.19 26.76
N PRO A 241 -2.81 25.75 26.38
CA PRO A 241 -3.78 25.04 25.55
C PRO A 241 -3.21 24.58 24.19
N MET A 242 -2.20 25.28 23.67
CA MET A 242 -1.55 24.95 22.40
C MET A 242 -0.61 23.75 22.52
N TYR A 243 -0.19 23.38 23.72
CA TYR A 243 0.71 22.24 23.96
C TYR A 243 0.18 20.91 23.40
N VAL A 244 -1.13 20.69 23.50
CA VAL A 244 -1.78 19.49 22.92
C VAL A 244 -1.63 19.48 21.40
N ILE A 245 -1.77 20.64 20.76
CA ILE A 245 -1.65 20.78 19.30
C ILE A 245 -0.21 20.48 18.84
N ASP A 246 0.78 20.90 19.61
CA ASP A 246 2.18 20.61 19.31
C ASP A 246 2.48 19.10 19.35
N TRP A 247 1.90 18.37 20.31
CA TRP A 247 1.98 16.90 20.34
C TRP A 247 1.30 16.26 19.14
N VAL A 248 0.10 16.72 18.76
CA VAL A 248 -0.61 16.22 17.57
C VAL A 248 0.24 16.47 16.33
N ASN A 249 0.80 17.65 16.16
CA ASN A 249 1.68 18.00 15.05
C ASN A 249 2.93 17.11 15.01
N MET A 250 3.54 16.85 16.15
CA MET A 250 4.72 15.99 16.26
C MET A 250 4.40 14.56 15.82
N PHE A 251 3.29 13.98 16.29
CA PHE A 251 2.86 12.65 15.87
C PHE A 251 2.52 12.59 14.37
N ALA A 252 1.83 13.61 13.86
CA ALA A 252 1.53 13.73 12.43
C ALA A 252 2.81 13.80 11.59
N LEU A 253 3.80 14.60 12.03
CA LEU A 253 5.10 14.67 11.38
C LEU A 253 5.85 13.34 11.40
N ALA A 254 5.86 12.63 12.53
CA ALA A 254 6.51 11.34 12.65
C ALA A 254 5.97 10.33 11.62
N VAL A 255 4.64 10.22 11.51
CA VAL A 255 4.00 9.32 10.53
C VAL A 255 4.22 9.79 9.09
N ASN A 256 4.13 11.10 8.83
CA ASN A 256 4.32 11.65 7.49
C ASN A 256 5.77 11.47 6.98
N GLU A 257 6.75 11.66 7.85
CA GLU A 257 8.16 11.45 7.54
C GLU A 257 8.47 9.97 7.30
N GLU A 258 7.86 9.05 8.04
CA GLU A 258 7.93 7.61 7.77
C GLU A 258 7.32 7.26 6.41
N ASN A 259 6.15 7.80 6.09
CA ASN A 259 5.52 7.59 4.79
C ASN A 259 6.42 8.08 3.63
N ALA A 260 7.02 9.26 3.77
CA ALA A 260 7.92 9.83 2.77
C ALA A 260 9.24 9.05 2.64
N ALA A 261 9.69 8.41 3.71
CA ALA A 261 10.91 7.60 3.72
C ALA A 261 10.72 6.16 3.21
N GLY A 262 9.48 5.77 2.89
CA GLY A 262 9.16 4.40 2.48
C GLY A 262 8.92 3.44 3.64
N GLY A 263 8.74 3.96 4.86
CA GLY A 263 8.39 3.20 6.05
C GLY A 263 7.02 2.53 5.96
N ARG A 264 6.74 1.63 6.90
CA ARG A 264 5.44 0.95 6.98
C ARG A 264 4.42 1.83 7.67
N VAL A 265 3.39 2.24 6.94
CA VAL A 265 2.31 3.11 7.44
C VAL A 265 0.97 2.41 7.23
N VAL A 266 0.11 2.47 8.24
CA VAL A 266 -1.30 2.07 8.06
C VAL A 266 -2.00 3.15 7.26
N THR A 267 -2.63 2.75 6.16
CA THR A 267 -3.33 3.67 5.25
C THR A 267 -4.83 3.39 5.25
N ALA A 268 -5.62 4.46 5.17
CA ALA A 268 -7.06 4.40 4.93
C ALA A 268 -7.38 4.96 3.54
N PRO A 269 -8.51 4.55 2.91
CA PRO A 269 -8.94 5.07 1.62
C PRO A 269 -9.07 6.60 1.59
N THR A 270 -9.39 7.20 2.72
CA THR A 270 -9.70 8.62 2.88
C THR A 270 -8.68 9.36 3.75
N ASN A 271 -7.47 8.86 3.84
CA ASN A 271 -6.45 9.37 4.76
C ASN A 271 -6.19 10.89 4.60
N GLY A 272 -6.32 11.42 3.40
CA GLY A 272 -6.17 12.87 3.14
C GLY A 272 -7.37 13.73 3.51
N CYS A 273 -8.53 13.14 3.81
CA CYS A 273 -9.77 13.89 4.11
C CYS A 273 -10.08 14.00 5.62
N LEU A 274 -9.32 13.29 6.46
CA LEU A 274 -9.57 13.23 7.91
C LEU A 274 -8.55 14.04 8.74
N LEU A 275 -7.63 14.71 8.07
CA LEU A 275 -6.71 15.69 8.65
C LEU A 275 -7.14 17.09 8.28
#